data_0d7a98bb4c32af24b7157ee591583f9b
#
_entry.id   0d7a98bb4c32af24b7157ee591583f9b
#
_cell.length_a   1.000
_cell.length_b   1.000
_cell.length_c   1.000
_cell.angle_alpha   90.00
_cell.angle_beta   90.00
_cell.angle_gamma   90.00
#
_symmetry.space_group_name_H-M   'P 1'
#
loop_
_entity.id
_entity.type
_entity.pdbx_description
1 polymer ?
#
loop_
_entity_poly.entity_id
_entity_poly.type
_entity_poly.pdbx_seq_one_letter_code
_entity_poly.pdbx_strand_id
1 'polypeptide(L)'
;MKSSKIASKGISIRIIHVIVLICAAAIVALLFFTTRQSSNLVSTLSSETDNYIVRQKAAHDLMEASDYLTENVQRFTLDGDIRYMNQYFEEAEFSQRRDKALQAMIDNNADPSLVQQISEALEESRHLMLDEYRAMKLVIEAKGITKYPDILKTVDLKSDSSGDLTDYELMSPEEKMEAAQSLVMGNEYYAKKEIIRTNLKNALEMLDDQMTSARKKTANDRVQELKISRVLIIVLSILLLGLLVLIAVFCTIPLITAYRCNLKKERLPMIGSREFRKMSESYNEMQDRLCASQDKEE
;
A
#
# COMPACT_ATOMS: atom_id res chain seq x y z
N MET A 1 -6.28 -72.98 10.41
CA MET A 1 -6.70 -71.91 11.32
C MET A 1 -5.66 -70.78 11.56
N LYS A 2 -4.36 -70.95 11.29
CA LYS A 2 -3.35 -69.89 11.41
C LYS A 2 -3.35 -68.88 10.23
N SER A 3 -3.76 -69.30 9.02
CA SER A 3 -3.77 -68.44 7.80
C SER A 3 -4.75 -67.28 7.87
N SER A 4 -5.95 -67.50 8.38
CA SER A 4 -7.00 -66.45 8.44
C SER A 4 -6.67 -65.24 9.34
N LYS A 5 -5.80 -65.43 10.35
CA LYS A 5 -5.33 -64.34 11.26
C LYS A 5 -4.30 -63.39 10.61
N ILE A 6 -3.54 -63.86 9.61
CA ILE A 6 -2.54 -63.06 8.90
C ILE A 6 -3.17 -62.15 7.88
N ALA A 7 -4.23 -62.63 7.17
CA ALA A 7 -4.99 -61.86 6.17
C ALA A 7 -5.79 -60.69 6.78
N SER A 8 -6.14 -60.77 8.10
CA SER A 8 -6.88 -59.71 8.78
C SER A 8 -5.98 -58.53 9.27
N LYS A 9 -4.66 -58.68 9.29
CA LYS A 9 -3.70 -57.65 9.69
C LYS A 9 -3.27 -56.84 8.50
N GLY A 10 -3.88 -55.67 8.26
CA GLY A 10 -3.50 -54.72 7.21
C GLY A 10 -4.46 -53.54 7.14
N ILE A 11 -3.98 -52.43 6.59
CA ILE A 11 -4.80 -51.26 6.37
C ILE A 11 -5.76 -51.51 5.21
N SER A 12 -7.03 -51.19 5.39
CA SER A 12 -8.04 -51.32 4.32
C SER A 12 -7.85 -50.28 3.24
N ILE A 13 -8.08 -50.64 1.99
CA ILE A 13 -8.08 -49.72 0.84
C ILE A 13 -9.03 -48.54 1.08
N ARG A 14 -10.17 -48.75 1.75
CA ARG A 14 -11.10 -47.67 2.09
C ARG A 14 -10.49 -46.63 3.00
N ILE A 15 -9.72 -47.04 4.01
CA ILE A 15 -9.04 -46.13 4.93
C ILE A 15 -7.96 -45.32 4.17
N ILE A 16 -7.23 -45.97 3.27
CA ILE A 16 -6.23 -45.31 2.42
C ILE A 16 -6.91 -44.24 1.55
N HIS A 17 -8.02 -44.52 0.92
CA HIS A 17 -8.77 -43.54 0.12
C HIS A 17 -9.26 -42.35 0.96
N VAL A 18 -9.79 -42.60 2.15
CA VAL A 18 -10.22 -41.52 3.07
C VAL A 18 -9.06 -40.62 3.47
N ILE A 19 -7.90 -41.19 3.80
CA ILE A 19 -6.69 -40.42 4.14
C ILE A 19 -6.26 -39.57 2.93
N VAL A 20 -6.24 -40.13 1.72
CA VAL A 20 -5.91 -39.44 0.48
C VAL A 20 -6.82 -38.24 0.26
N LEU A 21 -8.15 -38.44 0.41
CA LEU A 21 -9.15 -37.37 0.26
C LEU A 21 -8.98 -36.26 1.31
N ILE A 22 -8.76 -36.62 2.57
CA ILE A 22 -8.52 -35.61 3.64
C ILE A 22 -7.25 -34.81 3.36
N CYS A 23 -6.16 -35.46 2.98
CA CYS A 23 -4.91 -34.79 2.64
C CYS A 23 -5.09 -33.88 1.42
N ALA A 24 -5.76 -34.31 0.37
CA ALA A 24 -6.04 -33.50 -0.81
C ALA A 24 -6.88 -32.26 -0.45
N ALA A 25 -7.92 -32.42 0.35
CA ALA A 25 -8.75 -31.32 0.82
C ALA A 25 -7.97 -30.32 1.68
N ALA A 26 -7.10 -30.80 2.57
CA ALA A 26 -6.22 -29.95 3.39
C ALA A 26 -5.24 -29.13 2.52
N ILE A 27 -4.68 -29.76 1.49
CA ILE A 27 -3.79 -29.11 0.50
C ILE A 27 -4.51 -27.97 -0.22
N VAL A 28 -5.70 -28.22 -0.74
CA VAL A 28 -6.51 -27.22 -1.46
C VAL A 28 -6.88 -26.06 -0.54
N ALA A 29 -7.33 -26.33 0.68
CA ALA A 29 -7.67 -25.31 1.68
C ALA A 29 -6.48 -24.43 2.03
N LEU A 30 -5.31 -25.02 2.16
CA LEU A 30 -4.07 -24.33 2.51
C LEU A 30 -3.59 -23.44 1.35
N LEU A 31 -3.64 -23.91 0.11
CA LEU A 31 -3.34 -23.11 -1.08
C LEU A 31 -4.31 -21.93 -1.24
N PHE A 32 -5.59 -22.16 -1.00
CA PHE A 32 -6.60 -21.09 -1.08
C PHE A 32 -6.35 -20.02 -0.02
N PHE A 33 -6.02 -20.42 1.21
CA PHE A 33 -5.72 -19.49 2.31
C PHE A 33 -4.50 -18.62 1.99
N THR A 34 -3.39 -19.20 1.54
CA THR A 34 -2.17 -18.46 1.20
C THR A 34 -2.36 -17.51 0.03
N THR A 35 -3.11 -17.91 -1.01
CA THR A 35 -3.41 -17.06 -2.17
C THR A 35 -4.25 -15.85 -1.76
N ARG A 36 -5.25 -16.03 -0.88
CA ARG A 36 -6.12 -14.95 -0.41
C ARG A 36 -5.36 -13.95 0.44
N GLN A 37 -4.47 -14.40 1.33
CA GLN A 37 -3.65 -13.53 2.17
C GLN A 37 -2.70 -12.66 1.32
N SER A 38 -2.05 -13.24 0.33
CA SER A 38 -1.14 -12.51 -0.59
C SER A 38 -1.87 -11.42 -1.40
N SER A 39 -3.11 -11.68 -1.84
CA SER A 39 -3.92 -10.71 -2.58
C SER A 39 -4.26 -9.47 -1.75
N ASN A 40 -4.63 -9.64 -0.48
CA ASN A 40 -4.99 -8.53 0.41
C ASN A 40 -3.80 -7.59 0.67
N LEU A 41 -2.59 -8.13 0.79
CA LEU A 41 -1.38 -7.34 1.03
C LEU A 41 -1.05 -6.43 -0.17
N VAL A 42 -1.24 -6.93 -1.39
CA VAL A 42 -0.99 -6.16 -2.62
C VAL A 42 -1.98 -5.01 -2.76
N SER A 43 -3.26 -5.22 -2.47
CA SER A 43 -4.28 -4.18 -2.57
C SER A 43 -4.06 -3.06 -1.56
N THR A 44 -3.69 -3.40 -0.32
CA THR A 44 -3.37 -2.41 0.72
C THR A 44 -2.17 -1.56 0.34
N LEU A 45 -1.09 -2.18 -0.18
CA LEU A 45 0.09 -1.45 -0.61
C LEU A 45 -0.19 -0.51 -1.78
N SER A 46 -1.02 -0.94 -2.74
CA SER A 46 -1.44 -0.09 -3.87
C SER A 46 -2.19 1.14 -3.36
N SER A 47 -3.19 0.95 -2.50
CA SER A 47 -3.98 2.05 -1.94
C SER A 47 -3.12 3.04 -1.14
N GLU A 48 -2.19 2.56 -0.30
CA GLU A 48 -1.28 3.43 0.44
C GLU A 48 -0.32 4.21 -0.48
N THR A 49 0.10 3.58 -1.58
CA THR A 49 0.95 4.26 -2.58
C THR A 49 0.17 5.36 -3.31
N ASP A 50 -1.07 5.09 -3.69
CA ASP A 50 -1.94 6.07 -4.36
C ASP A 50 -2.22 7.26 -3.43
N ASN A 51 -2.55 7.02 -2.17
CA ASN A 51 -2.74 8.06 -1.16
C ASN A 51 -1.47 8.91 -0.95
N TYR A 52 -0.30 8.27 -0.94
CA TYR A 52 0.97 8.99 -0.83
C TYR A 52 1.21 9.92 -2.02
N ILE A 53 0.96 9.45 -3.25
CA ILE A 53 1.14 10.26 -4.47
C ILE A 53 0.22 11.49 -4.43
N VAL A 54 -1.03 11.33 -4.00
CA VAL A 54 -1.98 12.45 -3.85
C VAL A 54 -1.49 13.45 -2.81
N ARG A 55 -1.04 12.99 -1.64
CA ARG A 55 -0.52 13.86 -0.57
C ARG A 55 0.75 14.59 -1.01
N GLN A 56 1.67 13.91 -1.70
CA GLN A 56 2.91 14.51 -2.21
C GLN A 56 2.60 15.59 -3.25
N LYS A 57 1.68 15.31 -4.18
CA LYS A 57 1.24 16.30 -5.16
C LYS A 57 0.59 17.50 -4.48
N ALA A 58 -0.30 17.29 -3.52
CA ALA A 58 -0.94 18.35 -2.76
C ALA A 58 0.08 19.24 -2.04
N ALA A 59 1.11 18.65 -1.41
CA ALA A 59 2.18 19.41 -0.77
C ALA A 59 2.99 20.25 -1.77
N HIS A 60 3.24 19.73 -2.95
CA HIS A 60 3.89 20.47 -4.04
C HIS A 60 3.02 21.63 -4.55
N ASP A 61 1.75 21.36 -4.82
CA ASP A 61 0.77 22.37 -5.28
C ASP A 61 0.65 23.52 -4.26
N LEU A 62 0.73 23.21 -2.96
CA LEU A 62 0.71 24.20 -1.88
C LEU A 62 1.94 25.13 -1.90
N MET A 63 3.13 24.55 -2.07
CA MET A 63 4.37 25.33 -2.19
C MET A 63 4.37 26.21 -3.44
N GLU A 64 4.01 25.63 -4.58
CA GLU A 64 3.93 26.34 -5.86
C GLU A 64 2.93 27.51 -5.81
N ALA A 65 1.74 27.29 -5.24
CA ALA A 65 0.74 28.34 -5.07
C ALA A 65 1.22 29.45 -4.15
N SER A 66 1.94 29.12 -3.07
CA SER A 66 2.54 30.11 -2.17
C SER A 66 3.61 30.95 -2.88
N ASP A 67 4.47 30.32 -3.68
CA ASP A 67 5.50 31.04 -4.44
C ASP A 67 4.89 31.88 -5.58
N TYR A 68 3.83 31.39 -6.22
CA TYR A 68 3.09 32.14 -7.23
C TYR A 68 2.48 33.43 -6.70
N LEU A 69 1.87 33.41 -5.51
CA LEU A 69 1.34 34.62 -4.86
C LEU A 69 2.45 35.61 -4.57
N THR A 70 3.57 35.15 -4.01
CA THR A 70 4.73 35.99 -3.72
C THR A 70 5.29 36.66 -4.99
N GLU A 71 5.46 35.88 -6.06
CA GLU A 71 5.98 36.39 -7.32
C GLU A 71 5.06 37.50 -7.90
N ASN A 72 3.75 37.28 -7.89
CA ASN A 72 2.79 38.23 -8.42
C ASN A 72 2.75 39.53 -7.60
N VAL A 73 2.74 39.46 -6.28
CA VAL A 73 2.77 40.69 -5.46
C VAL A 73 4.07 41.47 -5.64
N GLN A 74 5.23 40.78 -5.67
CA GLN A 74 6.52 41.42 -5.89
C GLN A 74 6.61 42.09 -7.26
N ARG A 75 6.18 41.43 -8.32
CA ARG A 75 6.13 42.03 -9.68
C ARG A 75 5.20 43.24 -9.73
N PHE A 76 4.02 43.14 -9.10
CA PHE A 76 3.10 44.27 -9.04
C PHE A 76 3.70 45.46 -8.30
N THR A 77 4.42 45.24 -7.19
CA THR A 77 5.06 46.34 -6.46
C THR A 77 6.24 46.98 -7.18
N LEU A 78 6.85 46.27 -8.13
CA LEU A 78 7.94 46.85 -8.93
C LEU A 78 7.44 47.83 -10.01
N ASP A 79 6.44 47.41 -10.80
CA ASP A 79 6.01 48.15 -11.99
C ASP A 79 4.56 48.67 -11.94
N GLY A 80 3.73 48.16 -11.04
CA GLY A 80 2.30 48.48 -10.93
C GLY A 80 1.44 47.89 -12.07
N ASP A 81 1.91 46.85 -12.74
CA ASP A 81 1.15 46.21 -13.79
C ASP A 81 -0.02 45.42 -13.19
N ILE A 82 -1.24 45.86 -13.49
CA ILE A 82 -2.51 45.32 -12.98
C ILE A 82 -2.65 43.81 -13.24
N ARG A 83 -1.99 43.28 -14.27
CA ARG A 83 -2.05 41.85 -14.58
C ARG A 83 -1.57 40.98 -13.42
N TYR A 84 -0.50 41.38 -12.74
CA TYR A 84 0.05 40.66 -11.60
C TYR A 84 -0.87 40.73 -10.38
N MET A 85 -1.48 41.86 -10.10
CA MET A 85 -2.51 41.98 -9.08
C MET A 85 -3.71 41.06 -9.37
N ASN A 86 -4.20 41.04 -10.61
CA ASN A 86 -5.32 40.18 -11.00
C ASN A 86 -4.95 38.69 -10.87
N GLN A 87 -3.73 38.28 -11.26
CA GLN A 87 -3.23 36.91 -11.10
C GLN A 87 -3.11 36.50 -9.64
N TYR A 88 -2.68 37.44 -8.77
CA TYR A 88 -2.65 37.19 -7.34
C TYR A 88 -4.04 36.89 -6.78
N PHE A 89 -5.04 37.72 -7.09
CA PHE A 89 -6.40 37.54 -6.59
C PHE A 89 -7.12 36.34 -7.24
N GLU A 90 -6.82 36.02 -8.49
CA GLU A 90 -7.29 34.80 -9.13
C GLU A 90 -6.84 33.55 -8.35
N GLU A 91 -5.56 33.54 -7.90
CA GLU A 91 -5.06 32.43 -7.09
C GLU A 91 -5.63 32.46 -5.66
N ALA A 92 -5.63 33.64 -5.01
CA ALA A 92 -6.03 33.76 -3.62
C ALA A 92 -7.51 33.48 -3.37
N GLU A 93 -8.42 33.92 -4.28
CA GLU A 93 -9.86 33.88 -4.06
C GLU A 93 -10.60 32.81 -4.90
N PHE A 94 -10.11 32.50 -6.10
CA PHE A 94 -10.83 31.61 -7.02
C PHE A 94 -10.14 30.24 -7.14
N SER A 95 -8.85 30.20 -7.48
CA SER A 95 -8.12 28.94 -7.61
C SER A 95 -7.96 28.24 -6.28
N GLN A 96 -7.58 28.97 -5.24
CA GLN A 96 -7.43 28.51 -3.85
C GLN A 96 -6.65 27.20 -3.75
N ARG A 97 -5.57 27.05 -4.54
CA ARG A 97 -4.81 25.80 -4.62
C ARG A 97 -4.27 25.36 -3.26
N ARG A 98 -3.89 26.32 -2.39
CA ARG A 98 -3.39 26.02 -1.03
C ARG A 98 -4.45 25.35 -0.15
N ASP A 99 -5.67 25.89 -0.12
CA ASP A 99 -6.77 25.33 0.69
C ASP A 99 -7.24 24.00 0.13
N LYS A 100 -7.34 23.88 -1.21
CA LYS A 100 -7.64 22.61 -1.89
C LYS A 100 -6.58 21.54 -1.65
N ALA A 101 -5.29 21.92 -1.59
CA ALA A 101 -4.20 21.00 -1.30
C ALA A 101 -4.27 20.47 0.14
N LEU A 102 -4.52 21.35 1.13
CA LEU A 102 -4.75 20.93 2.51
C LEU A 102 -5.95 19.98 2.61
N GLN A 103 -7.06 20.31 1.95
CA GLN A 103 -8.25 19.45 1.95
C GLN A 103 -7.96 18.09 1.31
N ALA A 104 -7.24 18.06 0.20
CA ALA A 104 -6.84 16.80 -0.45
C ALA A 104 -5.97 15.91 0.46
N MET A 105 -5.12 16.50 1.30
CA MET A 105 -4.34 15.75 2.29
C MET A 105 -5.24 15.14 3.37
N ILE A 106 -6.21 15.91 3.87
CA ILE A 106 -7.18 15.43 4.87
C ILE A 106 -8.02 14.29 4.29
N ASP A 107 -8.56 14.45 3.10
CA ASP A 107 -9.42 13.47 2.42
C ASP A 107 -8.69 12.14 2.12
N ASN A 108 -7.36 12.21 1.97
CA ASN A 108 -6.51 11.03 1.73
C ASN A 108 -5.80 10.54 3.00
N ASN A 109 -6.39 10.78 4.17
CA ASN A 109 -5.94 10.27 5.47
C ASN A 109 -4.47 10.62 5.79
N ALA A 110 -4.06 11.85 5.55
CA ALA A 110 -2.76 12.34 6.02
C ALA A 110 -2.71 12.29 7.56
N ASP A 111 -1.50 12.09 8.08
CA ASP A 111 -1.28 12.07 9.53
C ASP A 111 -1.76 13.38 10.16
N PRO A 112 -2.51 13.36 11.27
CA PRO A 112 -3.00 14.58 11.92
C PRO A 112 -1.90 15.58 12.29
N SER A 113 -0.71 15.10 12.66
CA SER A 113 0.43 15.98 12.96
C SER A 113 0.95 16.70 11.73
N LEU A 114 0.96 16.03 10.58
CA LEU A 114 1.30 16.62 9.28
C LEU A 114 0.28 17.70 8.87
N VAL A 115 -1.02 17.39 8.99
CA VAL A 115 -2.11 18.32 8.70
C VAL A 115 -2.01 19.56 9.59
N GLN A 116 -1.71 19.37 10.86
CA GLN A 116 -1.53 20.47 11.80
C GLN A 116 -0.37 21.39 11.41
N GLN A 117 0.81 20.86 11.11
CA GLN A 117 1.99 21.65 10.69
C GLN A 117 1.71 22.45 9.41
N ILE A 118 1.03 21.85 8.44
CA ILE A 118 0.65 22.55 7.21
C ILE A 118 -0.38 23.64 7.50
N SER A 119 -1.36 23.37 8.37
CA SER A 119 -2.36 24.37 8.76
C SER A 119 -1.72 25.57 9.47
N GLU A 120 -0.75 25.35 10.36
CA GLU A 120 0.02 26.40 11.02
C GLU A 120 0.82 27.22 10.00
N ALA A 121 1.49 26.56 9.03
CA ALA A 121 2.21 27.26 7.96
C ALA A 121 1.27 28.09 7.07
N LEU A 122 0.06 27.61 6.81
CA LEU A 122 -0.96 28.35 6.05
C LEU A 122 -1.48 29.57 6.84
N GLU A 123 -1.63 29.45 8.15
CA GLU A 123 -2.04 30.58 8.99
C GLU A 123 -0.98 31.68 9.00
N GLU A 124 0.30 31.33 9.17
CA GLU A 124 1.41 32.26 9.01
C GLU A 124 1.43 32.91 7.62
N SER A 125 1.12 32.13 6.58
CA SER A 125 0.99 32.65 5.21
C SER A 125 -0.18 33.64 5.06
N ARG A 126 -1.31 33.42 5.76
CA ARG A 126 -2.43 34.40 5.78
C ARG A 126 -2.05 35.69 6.48
N HIS A 127 -1.27 35.62 7.56
CA HIS A 127 -0.72 36.82 8.19
C HIS A 127 0.20 37.60 7.25
N LEU A 128 1.03 36.90 6.48
CA LEU A 128 1.89 37.53 5.47
C LEU A 128 1.10 38.21 4.36
N MET A 129 -0.07 37.66 3.97
CA MET A 129 -0.96 38.30 2.98
C MET A 129 -1.44 39.69 3.40
N LEU A 130 -1.49 40.01 4.71
CA LEU A 130 -1.87 41.35 5.15
C LEU A 130 -0.79 42.39 4.75
N ASP A 131 0.48 42.03 4.82
CA ASP A 131 1.58 42.89 4.35
C ASP A 131 1.55 42.99 2.81
N GLU A 132 1.23 41.92 2.12
CA GLU A 132 1.04 41.90 0.65
C GLU A 132 -0.10 42.82 0.22
N TYR A 133 -1.24 42.79 0.91
CA TYR A 133 -2.37 43.68 0.63
C TYR A 133 -2.04 45.13 0.87
N ARG A 134 -1.30 45.45 1.97
CA ARG A 134 -0.83 46.83 2.21
C ARG A 134 0.12 47.30 1.12
N ALA A 135 1.07 46.46 0.72
CA ALA A 135 1.98 46.77 -0.38
C ALA A 135 1.22 47.05 -1.69
N MET A 136 0.25 46.21 -2.05
CA MET A 136 -0.57 46.45 -3.23
C MET A 136 -1.37 47.75 -3.12
N LYS A 137 -1.96 48.03 -1.96
CA LYS A 137 -2.74 49.26 -1.74
C LYS A 137 -1.85 50.53 -1.89
N LEU A 138 -0.62 50.50 -1.38
CA LEU A 138 0.34 51.61 -1.54
C LEU A 138 0.67 51.86 -3.02
N VAL A 139 0.90 50.81 -3.80
CA VAL A 139 1.15 50.94 -5.25
C VAL A 139 -0.06 51.51 -5.97
N ILE A 140 -1.29 51.06 -5.63
CA ILE A 140 -2.55 51.55 -6.19
C ILE A 140 -2.65 53.06 -5.98
N GLU A 141 -2.39 53.53 -4.76
CA GLU A 141 -2.46 54.97 -4.44
C GLU A 141 -1.34 55.76 -5.12
N ALA A 142 -0.09 55.25 -5.08
CA ALA A 142 1.07 55.91 -5.70
C ALA A 142 0.87 56.11 -7.22
N LYS A 143 0.27 55.13 -7.89
CA LYS A 143 0.09 55.15 -9.34
C LYS A 143 -1.31 55.64 -9.80
N GLY A 144 -2.21 55.98 -8.87
CA GLY A 144 -3.56 56.43 -9.16
C GLY A 144 -4.41 55.38 -9.85
N ILE A 145 -4.25 54.08 -9.54
CA ILE A 145 -5.01 53.00 -10.09
C ILE A 145 -6.45 53.06 -9.55
N THR A 146 -7.43 53.18 -10.38
CA THR A 146 -8.84 53.36 -9.98
C THR A 146 -9.66 52.09 -9.95
N LYS A 147 -9.21 51.01 -10.64
CA LYS A 147 -9.93 49.75 -10.72
C LYS A 147 -9.11 48.63 -10.07
N TYR A 148 -9.57 48.17 -8.93
CA TYR A 148 -8.92 47.11 -8.14
C TYR A 148 -9.93 46.34 -7.26
N PRO A 149 -9.62 45.16 -6.72
CA PRO A 149 -10.51 44.36 -5.89
C PRO A 149 -10.99 45.09 -4.64
N ASP A 150 -12.26 44.87 -4.26
CA ASP A 150 -12.90 45.55 -3.12
C ASP A 150 -12.21 45.28 -1.78
N ILE A 151 -11.60 44.11 -1.60
CA ILE A 151 -10.87 43.76 -0.39
C ILE A 151 -9.73 44.75 -0.10
N LEU A 152 -9.07 45.28 -1.10
CA LEU A 152 -8.01 46.28 -0.94
C LEU A 152 -8.55 47.65 -0.51
N LYS A 153 -9.85 47.91 -0.63
CA LYS A 153 -10.50 49.14 -0.14
C LYS A 153 -10.57 49.17 1.40
N THR A 154 -10.63 47.97 2.01
CA THR A 154 -10.74 47.82 3.48
C THR A 154 -9.39 47.76 4.20
N VAL A 155 -8.29 47.76 3.44
CA VAL A 155 -6.91 47.71 4.02
C VAL A 155 -6.59 49.01 4.71
N ASP A 156 -6.22 48.90 6.00
CA ASP A 156 -5.76 50.01 6.81
C ASP A 156 -4.27 50.30 6.53
N LEU A 157 -3.95 51.56 6.25
CA LEU A 157 -2.60 52.05 6.00
C LEU A 157 -2.02 52.83 7.19
N LYS A 158 -2.72 52.89 8.33
CA LYS A 158 -2.27 53.64 9.53
C LYS A 158 -1.35 52.86 10.46
N SER A 159 -1.33 51.56 10.33
CA SER A 159 -0.46 50.70 11.13
C SER A 159 0.17 49.63 10.26
N ASP A 160 1.40 49.23 10.58
CA ASP A 160 2.01 48.05 10.00
C ASP A 160 1.51 46.75 10.67
N SER A 161 2.02 45.57 10.25
CA SER A 161 1.67 44.29 10.83
C SER A 161 2.19 44.09 12.26
N SER A 162 3.16 44.89 12.70
CA SER A 162 3.72 44.91 14.06
C SER A 162 2.88 45.76 15.02
N GLY A 163 1.93 46.55 14.49
CA GLY A 163 1.13 47.48 15.27
C GLY A 163 1.84 48.83 15.47
N ASP A 164 2.98 49.07 14.83
CA ASP A 164 3.65 50.35 14.82
C ASP A 164 2.88 51.33 13.92
N LEU A 165 2.67 52.55 14.43
CA LEU A 165 1.98 53.64 13.72
C LEU A 165 2.87 54.17 12.59
N THR A 166 2.69 53.65 11.40
CA THR A 166 3.31 54.19 10.18
C THR A 166 2.22 54.87 9.37
N ASP A 167 2.24 56.19 9.29
CA ASP A 167 1.22 56.92 8.53
C ASP A 167 1.57 56.93 7.03
N TYR A 168 1.31 55.84 6.37
CA TYR A 168 1.52 55.68 4.92
C TYR A 168 0.65 56.67 4.10
N GLU A 169 -0.47 57.18 4.67
CA GLU A 169 -1.37 58.10 3.97
C GLU A 169 -0.69 59.45 3.65
N LEU A 170 0.26 59.86 4.47
CA LEU A 170 0.97 61.14 4.30
C LEU A 170 2.21 61.08 3.39
N MET A 171 2.59 59.88 2.93
CA MET A 171 3.75 59.65 2.08
C MET A 171 3.53 60.15 0.64
N SER A 172 4.59 60.65 0.00
CA SER A 172 4.61 60.92 -1.44
C SER A 172 4.42 59.65 -2.27
N PRO A 173 4.05 59.74 -3.53
CA PRO A 173 3.95 58.55 -4.40
C PRO A 173 5.23 57.73 -4.47
N GLU A 174 6.41 58.37 -4.46
CA GLU A 174 7.72 57.71 -4.49
C GLU A 174 7.97 56.96 -3.19
N GLU A 175 7.70 57.60 -2.03
CA GLU A 175 7.83 56.97 -0.72
C GLU A 175 6.87 55.78 -0.56
N LYS A 176 5.61 55.87 -1.09
CA LYS A 176 4.67 54.75 -1.10
C LYS A 176 5.19 53.56 -1.90
N MET A 177 5.81 53.80 -3.04
CA MET A 177 6.42 52.75 -3.85
C MET A 177 7.58 52.07 -3.13
N GLU A 178 8.47 52.84 -2.47
CA GLU A 178 9.58 52.30 -1.68
C GLU A 178 9.08 51.49 -0.48
N ALA A 179 8.08 52.00 0.24
CA ALA A 179 7.45 51.31 1.35
C ALA A 179 6.77 50.01 0.88
N ALA A 180 6.05 50.01 -0.25
CA ALA A 180 5.45 48.81 -0.82
C ALA A 180 6.49 47.72 -1.14
N GLN A 181 7.62 48.12 -1.75
CA GLN A 181 8.71 47.19 -2.04
C GLN A 181 9.34 46.64 -0.75
N SER A 182 9.52 47.47 0.27
CA SER A 182 10.06 47.06 1.57
C SER A 182 9.18 46.04 2.25
N LEU A 183 7.86 46.17 2.18
CA LEU A 183 6.88 45.22 2.76
C LEU A 183 6.94 43.82 2.15
N VAL A 184 7.27 43.67 0.88
CA VAL A 184 7.24 42.36 0.17
C VAL A 184 8.60 41.87 -0.34
N MET A 185 9.65 42.70 -0.19
CA MET A 185 11.03 42.36 -0.58
C MET A 185 12.04 42.67 0.56
N GLY A 186 11.57 43.16 1.69
CA GLY A 186 12.40 43.44 2.85
C GLY A 186 12.86 42.17 3.59
N ASN A 187 13.87 42.31 4.42
CA ASN A 187 14.43 41.20 5.19
C ASN A 187 13.37 40.52 6.10
N GLU A 188 12.46 41.30 6.67
CA GLU A 188 11.41 40.79 7.54
C GLU A 188 10.44 39.89 6.75
N TYR A 189 10.03 40.30 5.56
CA TYR A 189 9.18 39.51 4.68
C TYR A 189 9.85 38.17 4.33
N TYR A 190 11.11 38.20 3.91
CA TYR A 190 11.85 36.98 3.61
C TYR A 190 12.07 36.09 4.83
N ALA A 191 12.26 36.65 6.02
CA ALA A 191 12.34 35.86 7.25
C ALA A 191 11.02 35.13 7.56
N LYS A 192 9.86 35.79 7.45
CA LYS A 192 8.55 35.20 7.59
C LYS A 192 8.31 34.12 6.52
N LYS A 193 8.67 34.40 5.27
CA LYS A 193 8.55 33.45 4.15
C LYS A 193 9.40 32.21 4.35
N GLU A 194 10.62 32.36 4.90
CA GLU A 194 11.50 31.23 5.17
C GLU A 194 10.98 30.33 6.31
N ILE A 195 10.32 30.89 7.32
CA ILE A 195 9.64 30.11 8.36
C ILE A 195 8.54 29.24 7.73
N ILE A 196 7.67 29.83 6.89
CA ILE A 196 6.61 29.12 6.19
C ILE A 196 7.20 28.01 5.31
N ARG A 197 8.22 28.32 4.52
CA ARG A 197 8.90 27.35 3.65
C ARG A 197 9.54 26.20 4.43
N THR A 198 10.17 26.50 5.55
CA THR A 198 10.79 25.49 6.43
C THR A 198 9.74 24.57 7.03
N ASN A 199 8.62 25.11 7.51
CA ASN A 199 7.53 24.31 8.06
C ASN A 199 6.92 23.37 6.99
N LEU A 200 6.71 23.88 5.77
CA LEU A 200 6.23 23.05 4.65
C LEU A 200 7.25 21.99 4.24
N LYS A 201 8.54 22.32 4.22
CA LYS A 201 9.60 21.37 3.92
C LYS A 201 9.68 20.27 4.97
N ASN A 202 9.62 20.61 6.25
CA ASN A 202 9.59 19.63 7.34
C ASN A 202 8.37 18.70 7.22
N ALA A 203 7.22 19.24 6.85
CA ALA A 203 6.01 18.45 6.60
C ALA A 203 6.19 17.46 5.43
N LEU A 204 6.87 17.89 4.35
CA LEU A 204 7.22 17.01 3.22
C LEU A 204 8.20 15.90 3.61
N GLU A 205 9.23 16.23 4.41
CA GLU A 205 10.19 15.24 4.93
C GLU A 205 9.48 14.20 5.81
N MET A 206 8.56 14.64 6.69
CA MET A 206 7.73 13.72 7.47
C MET A 206 6.89 12.78 6.59
N LEU A 207 6.30 13.30 5.51
CA LEU A 207 5.53 12.50 4.56
C LEU A 207 6.41 11.42 3.89
N ASP A 208 7.64 11.78 3.49
CA ASP A 208 8.59 10.85 2.87
C ASP A 208 9.08 9.78 3.86
N ASP A 209 9.36 10.17 5.10
CA ASP A 209 9.74 9.24 6.18
C ASP A 209 8.63 8.24 6.52
N GLN A 210 7.38 8.71 6.58
CA GLN A 210 6.22 7.84 6.79
C GLN A 210 6.09 6.81 5.65
N MET A 211 6.22 7.25 4.39
CA MET A 211 6.16 6.36 3.23
C MET A 211 7.32 5.36 3.23
N THR A 212 8.53 5.81 3.51
CA THR A 212 9.71 4.94 3.59
C THR A 212 9.55 3.88 4.69
N SER A 213 9.02 4.26 5.83
CA SER A 213 8.73 3.36 6.95
C SER A 213 7.63 2.35 6.60
N ALA A 214 6.56 2.79 5.96
CA ALA A 214 5.49 1.92 5.48
C ALA A 214 6.00 0.91 4.43
N ARG A 215 6.82 1.35 3.48
CA ARG A 215 7.47 0.48 2.49
C ARG A 215 8.38 -0.56 3.13
N LYS A 216 9.23 -0.16 4.10
CA LYS A 216 10.11 -1.08 4.83
C LYS A 216 9.32 -2.12 5.61
N LYS A 217 8.26 -1.71 6.30
CA LYS A 217 7.37 -2.62 7.03
C LYS A 217 6.74 -3.64 6.08
N THR A 218 6.13 -3.17 4.99
CA THR A 218 5.50 -4.05 3.99
C THR A 218 6.51 -4.97 3.32
N ALA A 219 7.73 -4.50 3.02
CA ALA A 219 8.80 -5.35 2.47
C ALA A 219 9.20 -6.47 3.45
N ASN A 220 9.32 -6.16 4.74
CA ASN A 220 9.62 -7.16 5.78
C ASN A 220 8.48 -8.17 5.93
N ASP A 221 7.23 -7.71 5.94
CA ASP A 221 6.05 -8.58 6.01
C ASP A 221 6.00 -9.53 4.80
N ARG A 222 6.31 -9.04 3.59
CA ARG A 222 6.43 -9.88 2.39
C ARG A 222 7.53 -10.93 2.49
N VAL A 223 8.71 -10.56 3.02
CA VAL A 223 9.80 -11.52 3.21
C VAL A 223 9.39 -12.61 4.20
N GLN A 224 8.66 -12.27 5.23
CA GLN A 224 8.16 -13.22 6.21
C GLN A 224 7.07 -14.13 5.62
N GLU A 225 6.13 -13.60 4.84
CA GLU A 225 5.13 -14.40 4.12
C GLU A 225 5.77 -15.36 3.12
N LEU A 226 6.76 -14.90 2.36
CA LEU A 226 7.50 -15.76 1.43
C LEU A 226 8.23 -16.91 2.14
N LYS A 227 8.78 -16.67 3.34
CA LYS A 227 9.38 -17.74 4.16
C LYS A 227 8.33 -18.77 4.59
N ILE A 228 7.17 -18.32 5.09
CA ILE A 228 6.06 -19.19 5.47
C ILE A 228 5.58 -19.99 4.28
N SER A 229 5.36 -19.35 3.13
CA SER A 229 4.94 -20.00 1.89
C SER A 229 5.93 -21.05 1.41
N ARG A 230 7.25 -20.80 1.49
CA ARG A 230 8.29 -21.79 1.14
C ARG A 230 8.25 -23.02 2.05
N VAL A 231 8.17 -22.82 3.36
CA VAL A 231 8.04 -23.91 4.32
C VAL A 231 6.81 -24.76 4.03
N LEU A 232 5.71 -24.09 3.72
CA LEU A 232 4.45 -24.72 3.42
C LEU A 232 4.51 -25.56 2.15
N ILE A 233 5.14 -25.07 1.08
CA ILE A 233 5.38 -25.81 -0.18
C ILE A 233 6.25 -27.04 0.08
N ILE A 234 7.29 -26.94 0.91
CA ILE A 234 8.16 -28.07 1.26
C ILE A 234 7.36 -29.13 2.03
N VAL A 235 6.57 -28.75 3.02
CA VAL A 235 5.71 -29.67 3.78
C VAL A 235 4.71 -30.36 2.85
N LEU A 236 4.09 -29.59 1.96
CA LEU A 236 3.17 -30.09 0.95
C LEU A 236 3.82 -31.12 0.02
N SER A 237 5.03 -30.83 -0.46
CA SER A 237 5.78 -31.72 -1.35
C SER A 237 6.14 -33.04 -0.66
N ILE A 238 6.55 -32.99 0.62
CA ILE A 238 6.84 -34.18 1.42
C ILE A 238 5.57 -35.02 1.63
N LEU A 239 4.45 -34.38 1.90
CA LEU A 239 3.16 -35.04 2.12
C LEU A 239 2.67 -35.70 0.84
N LEU A 240 2.80 -35.03 -0.33
CA LEU A 240 2.47 -35.59 -1.63
C LEU A 240 3.35 -36.81 -1.98
N LEU A 241 4.65 -36.70 -1.73
CA LEU A 241 5.59 -37.80 -1.96
C LEU A 241 5.26 -38.99 -1.05
N GLY A 242 4.98 -38.75 0.23
CA GLY A 242 4.53 -39.79 1.17
C GLY A 242 3.25 -40.49 0.72
N LEU A 243 2.30 -39.74 0.18
CA LEU A 243 1.06 -40.28 -0.38
C LEU A 243 1.32 -41.17 -1.59
N LEU A 244 2.19 -40.75 -2.52
CA LEU A 244 2.59 -41.55 -3.69
C LEU A 244 3.26 -42.86 -3.27
N VAL A 245 4.15 -42.82 -2.29
CA VAL A 245 4.82 -43.99 -1.72
C VAL A 245 3.76 -44.96 -1.11
N LEU A 246 2.81 -44.42 -0.35
CA LEU A 246 1.75 -45.19 0.28
C LEU A 246 0.89 -45.91 -0.78
N ILE A 247 0.49 -45.25 -1.86
CA ILE A 247 -0.24 -45.85 -2.98
C ILE A 247 0.62 -46.92 -3.65
N ALA A 248 1.90 -46.64 -3.90
CA ALA A 248 2.81 -47.59 -4.53
C ALA A 248 2.94 -48.89 -3.71
N VAL A 249 3.18 -48.77 -2.40
CA VAL A 249 3.41 -49.93 -1.49
C VAL A 249 2.13 -50.77 -1.27
N PHE A 250 0.99 -50.11 -1.09
CA PHE A 250 -0.24 -50.81 -0.71
C PHE A 250 -1.11 -51.20 -1.90
N CYS A 251 -0.98 -50.57 -3.07
CA CYS A 251 -1.80 -50.86 -4.24
C CYS A 251 -0.97 -51.32 -5.44
N THR A 252 0.02 -50.51 -5.89
CA THR A 252 0.71 -50.73 -7.17
C THR A 252 1.63 -51.93 -7.14
N ILE A 253 2.54 -52.02 -6.14
CA ILE A 253 3.49 -53.16 -6.03
C ILE A 253 2.79 -54.48 -5.84
N PRO A 254 1.78 -54.64 -4.95
CA PRO A 254 1.04 -55.87 -4.81
C PRO A 254 0.34 -56.29 -6.10
N LEU A 255 -0.27 -55.32 -6.82
CA LEU A 255 -0.97 -55.61 -8.08
C LEU A 255 -0.03 -56.12 -9.19
N ILE A 256 1.13 -55.49 -9.35
CA ILE A 256 2.15 -55.89 -10.34
C ILE A 256 2.71 -57.28 -9.97
N THR A 257 2.93 -57.52 -8.68
CA THR A 257 3.44 -58.80 -8.20
C THR A 257 2.41 -59.90 -8.42
N ALA A 258 1.12 -59.65 -8.14
CA ALA A 258 0.06 -60.59 -8.40
C ALA A 258 -0.06 -60.96 -9.90
N TYR A 259 0.02 -59.94 -10.78
CA TYR A 259 -0.01 -60.14 -12.21
C TYR A 259 1.16 -61.05 -12.68
N ARG A 260 2.38 -60.83 -12.17
CA ARG A 260 3.55 -61.64 -12.49
C ARG A 260 3.44 -63.09 -11.97
N CYS A 261 3.00 -63.29 -10.71
CA CYS A 261 2.77 -64.60 -10.15
C CYS A 261 1.67 -65.39 -10.90
N ASN A 262 0.60 -64.70 -11.28
CA ASN A 262 -0.50 -65.33 -12.05
C ASN A 262 -0.01 -65.82 -13.42
N LEU A 263 0.83 -65.03 -14.15
CA LEU A 263 1.42 -65.47 -15.42
C LEU A 263 2.32 -66.70 -15.27
N LYS A 264 2.99 -66.86 -14.14
CA LYS A 264 3.88 -67.99 -13.83
C LYS A 264 3.17 -69.17 -13.15
N LYS A 265 1.88 -69.04 -12.87
CA LYS A 265 1.10 -69.98 -12.05
C LYS A 265 1.70 -70.20 -10.66
N GLU A 266 2.40 -69.18 -10.12
CA GLU A 266 2.99 -69.21 -8.77
C GLU A 266 2.00 -68.75 -7.71
N ARG A 267 2.22 -69.09 -6.44
CA ARG A 267 1.39 -68.60 -5.33
C ARG A 267 1.53 -67.11 -5.16
N LEU A 268 0.42 -66.42 -4.91
CA LEU A 268 0.37 -64.99 -4.66
C LEU A 268 0.93 -64.67 -3.27
N PRO A 269 1.83 -63.68 -3.18
CA PRO A 269 2.38 -63.24 -1.87
C PRO A 269 1.33 -62.46 -1.06
N MET A 270 1.37 -62.62 0.27
CA MET A 270 0.49 -61.97 1.23
C MET A 270 0.98 -60.53 1.57
N ILE A 271 1.06 -59.67 0.58
CA ILE A 271 1.57 -58.28 0.72
C ILE A 271 0.45 -57.28 0.42
N GLY A 272 0.65 -56.00 0.73
CA GLY A 272 -0.27 -54.88 0.43
C GLY A 272 -1.44 -54.73 1.39
N SER A 273 -2.54 -54.18 0.91
CA SER A 273 -3.75 -53.89 1.68
C SER A 273 -4.44 -55.19 2.21
N ARG A 274 -5.31 -55.00 3.19
CA ARG A 274 -6.09 -56.12 3.75
C ARG A 274 -6.93 -56.87 2.70
N GLU A 275 -7.53 -56.11 1.81
CA GLU A 275 -8.36 -56.66 0.72
C GLU A 275 -7.52 -57.45 -0.27
N PHE A 276 -6.32 -56.95 -0.60
CA PHE A 276 -5.39 -57.65 -1.48
C PHE A 276 -4.88 -58.95 -0.85
N ARG A 277 -4.55 -58.95 0.42
CA ARG A 277 -4.12 -60.17 1.17
C ARG A 277 -5.23 -61.24 1.20
N LYS A 278 -6.51 -60.81 1.40
CA LYS A 278 -7.64 -61.75 1.33
C LYS A 278 -7.81 -62.36 -0.05
N MET A 279 -7.64 -61.53 -1.10
CA MET A 279 -7.68 -61.99 -2.48
C MET A 279 -6.56 -62.98 -2.76
N SER A 280 -5.35 -62.72 -2.30
CA SER A 280 -4.18 -63.63 -2.41
C SER A 280 -4.43 -64.96 -1.70
N GLU A 281 -5.01 -64.92 -0.50
CA GLU A 281 -5.39 -66.13 0.25
C GLU A 281 -6.39 -66.99 -0.50
N SER A 282 -7.49 -66.39 -0.98
CA SER A 282 -8.55 -67.08 -1.76
C SER A 282 -7.99 -67.68 -3.06
N TYR A 283 -7.13 -66.95 -3.78
CA TYR A 283 -6.50 -67.40 -5.00
C TYR A 283 -5.61 -68.64 -4.73
N ASN A 284 -4.75 -68.56 -3.68
CA ASN A 284 -3.88 -69.67 -3.34
C ASN A 284 -4.65 -70.93 -2.90
N GLU A 285 -5.75 -70.73 -2.14
CA GLU A 285 -6.62 -71.85 -1.79
C GLU A 285 -7.30 -72.51 -3.02
N MET A 286 -7.69 -71.70 -4.01
CA MET A 286 -8.26 -72.22 -5.27
C MET A 286 -7.20 -72.96 -6.07
N GLN A 287 -5.97 -72.50 -6.16
CA GLN A 287 -4.87 -73.20 -6.80
C GLN A 287 -4.57 -74.55 -6.11
N ASP A 288 -4.53 -74.60 -4.77
CA ASP A 288 -4.31 -75.83 -4.03
C ASP A 288 -5.39 -76.84 -4.28
N ARG A 289 -6.67 -76.42 -4.43
CA ARG A 289 -7.79 -77.30 -4.77
C ARG A 289 -7.70 -77.85 -6.22
N LEU A 290 -7.26 -77.03 -7.17
CA LEU A 290 -7.07 -77.44 -8.56
C LEU A 290 -5.91 -78.46 -8.66
N CYS A 291 -4.80 -78.26 -8.01
CA CYS A 291 -3.72 -79.21 -7.97
C CYS A 291 -4.15 -80.54 -7.32
N ALA A 292 -4.90 -80.53 -6.20
CA ALA A 292 -5.41 -81.74 -5.53
C ALA A 292 -6.51 -82.51 -6.33
N SER A 293 -7.17 -81.85 -7.26
CA SER A 293 -8.12 -82.52 -8.16
C SER A 293 -7.41 -83.20 -9.34
N GLN A 294 -6.33 -82.65 -9.87
CA GLN A 294 -5.49 -83.22 -10.91
C GLN A 294 -4.75 -84.47 -10.41
N ASP A 295 -4.20 -84.46 -9.19
CA ASP A 295 -3.55 -85.62 -8.55
C ASP A 295 -4.49 -86.79 -8.24
N LYS A 296 -5.83 -86.59 -8.36
CA LYS A 296 -6.83 -87.68 -8.15
C LYS A 296 -7.34 -88.31 -9.47
N GLU A 297 -7.02 -87.66 -10.59
CA GLU A 297 -7.37 -88.13 -11.92
C GLU A 297 -6.23 -88.90 -12.61
N GLU A 298 -4.98 -88.82 -12.06
CA GLU A 298 -3.90 -89.77 -12.38
C GLU A 298 -3.88 -90.97 -11.43
#